data_c6c3dd22e69eb45acb9477e76e2de936
#
_entry.id   c6c3dd22e69eb45acb9477e76e2de936
#
_cell.length_a   1.000
_cell.length_b   1.000
_cell.length_c   1.000
_cell.angle_alpha   90.00
_cell.angle_beta   90.00
_cell.angle_gamma   90.00
#
_symmetry.space_group_name_H-M   'P 1'
#
loop_
_entity.id
_entity.type
_entity.pdbx_description
1 polymer ?
#
loop_
_entity_poly.entity_id
_entity_poly.type
_entity_poly.pdbx_seq_one_letter_code
_entity_poly.pdbx_strand_id
1 'polypeptide(L)'
;MTPTPDLRTRAEALGQTLPPLLAEAEMLAATVMLGEHGRRRAGMGDEFWQYRPAHHGDSARLVDWRRSARSDSHFVREREWQAAQSVTIWVDQGRSMAFAGDKSRAPKADRARLLGLALAVLLLRGGERVGLAGLAQPRSGRAQLLRLAARLAAGEAEDDYSPPVTEGMVSHGRGVFLSDFLGDLAGIEAGLARAADRGVKGVLIQVLDPAEEDFPFDGR
;
A
#
# COMPACT_ATOMS: atom_id res chain seq x y z
N MET A 1 25.36 -8.86 35.57
CA MET A 1 24.78 -7.70 34.82
C MET A 1 25.23 -7.83 33.38
N THR A 2 24.34 -8.27 32.52
CA THR A 2 24.59 -8.35 31.07
C THR A 2 24.55 -6.93 30.50
N PRO A 3 25.58 -6.45 29.81
CA PRO A 3 25.56 -5.11 29.23
C PRO A 3 24.42 -4.99 28.21
N THR A 4 23.63 -3.93 28.31
CA THR A 4 22.60 -3.60 27.34
C THR A 4 23.28 -3.36 25.98
N PRO A 5 22.92 -4.07 24.92
CA PRO A 5 23.56 -3.88 23.62
C PRO A 5 23.37 -2.44 23.15
N ASP A 6 24.46 -1.86 22.65
CA ASP A 6 24.52 -0.50 22.11
C ASP A 6 23.46 -0.33 20.99
N LEU A 7 22.92 0.87 20.86
CA LEU A 7 21.94 1.25 19.83
C LEU A 7 22.37 0.84 18.42
N ARG A 8 23.69 0.89 18.13
CA ARG A 8 24.27 0.45 16.88
C ARG A 8 24.09 -1.04 16.67
N THR A 9 24.42 -1.88 17.66
CA THR A 9 24.26 -3.34 17.60
C THR A 9 22.81 -3.74 17.46
N ARG A 10 21.88 -3.01 18.08
CA ARG A 10 20.42 -3.22 17.92
C ARG A 10 19.95 -2.81 16.54
N ALA A 11 20.47 -1.73 15.97
CA ALA A 11 20.14 -1.29 14.62
C ALA A 11 20.71 -2.26 13.55
N GLU A 12 21.93 -2.76 13.74
CA GLU A 12 22.53 -3.76 12.87
C GLU A 12 21.78 -5.10 12.93
N ALA A 13 21.38 -5.55 14.11
CA ALA A 13 20.55 -6.76 14.27
C ALA A 13 19.16 -6.61 13.63
N LEU A 14 18.53 -5.44 13.73
CA LEU A 14 17.26 -5.14 13.04
C LEU A 14 17.44 -5.08 11.52
N GLY A 15 18.55 -4.55 11.02
CA GLY A 15 18.88 -4.52 9.59
C GLY A 15 19.09 -5.91 9.00
N GLN A 16 19.72 -6.82 9.75
CA GLN A 16 19.94 -8.22 9.33
C GLN A 16 18.65 -9.05 9.30
N THR A 17 17.59 -8.63 10.00
CA THR A 17 16.30 -9.34 10.04
C THR A 17 15.33 -8.91 8.96
N LEU A 18 15.62 -7.83 8.22
CA LEU A 18 14.76 -7.37 7.14
C LEU A 18 15.11 -8.10 5.83
N PRO A 19 14.12 -8.69 5.13
CA PRO A 19 14.34 -9.19 3.78
C PRO A 19 14.95 -8.09 2.89
N PRO A 20 15.96 -8.38 2.05
CA PRO A 20 16.58 -7.39 1.17
C PRO A 20 15.56 -6.56 0.38
N LEU A 21 14.55 -7.20 -0.17
CA LEU A 21 13.45 -6.56 -0.89
C LEU A 21 12.73 -5.51 -0.02
N LEU A 22 12.54 -5.76 1.28
CA LEU A 22 11.88 -4.79 2.16
C LEU A 22 12.77 -3.58 2.43
N ALA A 23 14.08 -3.77 2.61
CA ALA A 23 15.00 -2.64 2.80
C ALA A 23 15.03 -1.72 1.57
N GLU A 24 15.08 -2.28 0.36
CA GLU A 24 15.00 -1.51 -0.88
C GLU A 24 13.65 -0.80 -1.03
N ALA A 25 12.54 -1.46 -0.69
CA ALA A 25 11.21 -0.86 -0.72
C ALA A 25 11.06 0.29 0.28
N GLU A 26 11.63 0.18 1.48
CA GLU A 26 11.65 1.26 2.47
C GLU A 26 12.49 2.45 2.01
N MET A 27 13.62 2.20 1.34
CA MET A 27 14.44 3.26 0.72
C MET A 27 13.67 3.97 -0.39
N LEU A 28 13.04 3.21 -1.31
CA LEU A 28 12.24 3.78 -2.39
C LEU A 28 11.06 4.59 -1.83
N ALA A 29 10.35 4.06 -0.84
CA ALA A 29 9.26 4.76 -0.18
C ALA A 29 9.70 6.07 0.50
N ALA A 30 10.92 6.12 1.04
CA ALA A 30 11.45 7.33 1.67
C ALA A 30 11.72 8.48 0.67
N THR A 31 11.85 8.17 -0.62
CA THR A 31 12.02 9.21 -1.67
C THR A 31 10.71 9.92 -2.02
N VAL A 32 9.57 9.37 -1.62
CA VAL A 32 8.25 9.92 -1.89
C VAL A 32 7.79 10.74 -0.69
N MET A 33 7.54 12.03 -0.90
CA MET A 33 6.88 12.87 0.11
C MET A 33 5.41 12.47 0.20
N LEU A 34 5.00 11.99 1.37
CA LEU A 34 3.59 11.76 1.68
C LEU A 34 2.88 13.12 1.78
N GLY A 35 2.07 13.45 0.78
CA GLY A 35 1.03 14.46 0.94
C GLY A 35 -0.10 13.92 1.84
N GLU A 36 -0.78 14.79 2.56
CA GLU A 36 -1.96 14.41 3.34
C GLU A 36 -3.08 13.90 2.42
N HIS A 37 -3.26 12.59 2.38
CA HIS A 37 -4.27 11.92 1.55
C HIS A 37 -5.31 11.29 2.46
N GLY A 38 -6.29 12.06 2.88
CA GLY A 38 -7.41 11.56 3.65
C GLY A 38 -8.73 12.19 3.18
N ARG A 39 -9.82 11.41 3.14
CA ARG A 39 -11.16 12.00 3.11
C ARG A 39 -11.39 12.67 4.46
N ARG A 40 -11.26 13.99 4.50
CA ARG A 40 -11.48 14.79 5.69
C ARG A 40 -12.97 14.77 6.06
N ARG A 41 -13.29 14.16 7.18
CA ARG A 41 -14.61 14.21 7.82
C ARG A 41 -14.44 14.39 9.32
N ALA A 42 -15.35 15.14 9.95
CA ALA A 42 -15.40 15.24 11.41
C ALA A 42 -15.63 13.86 12.04
N GLY A 43 -14.82 13.46 13.07
CA GLY A 43 -14.96 12.16 13.73
C GLY A 43 -13.97 11.93 14.86
N MET A 44 -13.69 10.67 15.20
CA MET A 44 -12.87 10.26 16.35
C MET A 44 -11.37 10.09 16.01
N GLY A 45 -10.80 10.91 15.11
CA GLY A 45 -9.37 10.91 14.80
C GLY A 45 -8.51 11.66 15.83
N ASP A 46 -7.19 11.70 15.61
CA ASP A 46 -6.25 12.36 16.52
C ASP A 46 -5.97 13.83 16.14
N GLU A 47 -6.19 14.19 14.87
CA GLU A 47 -5.93 15.55 14.40
C GLU A 47 -7.12 16.48 14.61
N PHE A 48 -6.81 17.77 14.84
CA PHE A 48 -7.82 18.81 14.99
C PHE A 48 -8.51 19.11 13.67
N TRP A 49 -9.85 19.01 13.62
CA TRP A 49 -10.65 19.40 12.48
C TRP A 49 -11.19 20.82 12.63
N GLN A 50 -12.10 21.01 13.58
CA GLN A 50 -12.73 22.32 13.85
C GLN A 50 -13.32 22.39 15.26
N TYR A 51 -13.71 23.57 15.65
CA TYR A 51 -14.59 23.76 16.80
C TYR A 51 -16.03 23.88 16.36
N ARG A 52 -16.93 23.19 17.06
CA ARG A 52 -18.37 23.42 16.95
C ARG A 52 -18.98 23.77 18.30
N PRO A 53 -20.14 24.46 18.34
CA PRO A 53 -20.88 24.62 19.58
C PRO A 53 -21.26 23.26 20.19
N ALA A 54 -21.21 23.17 21.52
CA ALA A 54 -21.65 21.97 22.22
C ALA A 54 -23.18 21.83 22.12
N HIS A 55 -23.64 20.60 21.92
CA HIS A 55 -25.05 20.25 21.90
C HIS A 55 -25.44 19.42 23.14
N HIS A 56 -26.75 19.37 23.42
CA HIS A 56 -27.28 18.49 24.47
C HIS A 56 -26.93 17.03 24.13
N GLY A 57 -26.20 16.36 25.04
CA GLY A 57 -25.71 15.00 24.85
C GLY A 57 -24.19 14.88 24.61
N ASP A 58 -23.50 15.97 24.36
CA ASP A 58 -22.04 15.94 24.29
C ASP A 58 -21.43 15.65 25.68
N SER A 59 -20.45 14.76 25.73
CA SER A 59 -19.72 14.50 26.96
C SER A 59 -18.90 15.73 27.35
N ALA A 60 -18.93 16.12 28.62
CA ALA A 60 -18.13 17.21 29.18
C ALA A 60 -16.60 17.03 28.95
N ARG A 61 -16.14 15.79 28.70
CA ARG A 61 -14.75 15.48 28.36
C ARG A 61 -14.33 15.96 26.98
N LEU A 62 -15.29 16.20 26.08
CA LEU A 62 -15.04 16.67 24.71
C LEU A 62 -15.02 18.19 24.62
N VAL A 63 -15.49 18.89 25.66
CA VAL A 63 -15.53 20.36 25.71
C VAL A 63 -14.13 20.91 25.87
N ASP A 64 -13.75 21.82 24.97
CA ASP A 64 -12.53 22.62 25.12
C ASP A 64 -12.83 23.81 26.08
N TRP A 65 -12.59 23.60 27.36
CA TRP A 65 -12.85 24.59 28.42
C TRP A 65 -12.04 25.87 28.23
N ARG A 66 -10.83 25.78 27.66
CA ARG A 66 -9.96 26.95 27.45
C ARG A 66 -10.53 27.89 26.38
N ARG A 67 -11.12 27.31 25.30
CA ARG A 67 -11.79 28.10 24.28
C ARG A 67 -13.14 28.60 24.77
N SER A 68 -13.89 27.75 25.44
CA SER A 68 -15.23 28.08 25.97
C SER A 68 -15.19 29.20 27.02
N ALA A 69 -14.12 29.31 27.79
CA ALA A 69 -13.93 30.39 28.79
C ALA A 69 -13.84 31.81 28.18
N ARG A 70 -13.73 31.92 26.86
CA ARG A 70 -13.63 33.21 26.14
C ARG A 70 -14.94 33.61 25.45
N SER A 71 -16.02 32.87 25.65
CA SER A 71 -17.32 33.12 25.05
C SER A 71 -18.41 32.55 25.94
N ASP A 72 -19.67 32.99 25.73
CA ASP A 72 -20.84 32.49 26.46
C ASP A 72 -21.33 31.11 25.93
N SER A 73 -20.60 30.50 25.00
CA SER A 73 -20.94 29.23 24.42
C SER A 73 -19.85 28.20 24.69
N HIS A 74 -20.26 26.96 24.97
CA HIS A 74 -19.31 25.85 25.08
C HIS A 74 -18.96 25.32 23.70
N PHE A 75 -17.67 25.04 23.48
CA PHE A 75 -17.15 24.50 22.22
C PHE A 75 -16.59 23.10 22.45
N VAL A 76 -16.98 22.19 21.54
CA VAL A 76 -16.42 20.86 21.42
C VAL A 76 -15.36 20.88 20.33
N ARG A 77 -14.22 20.27 20.63
CA ARG A 77 -13.16 20.06 19.68
C ARG A 77 -13.50 18.84 18.83
N GLU A 78 -13.86 19.05 17.57
CA GLU A 78 -14.01 17.98 16.60
C GLU A 78 -12.63 17.55 16.08
N ARG A 79 -12.42 16.25 16.03
CA ARG A 79 -11.22 15.66 15.48
C ARG A 79 -11.51 15.15 14.06
N GLU A 80 -10.49 15.08 13.24
CA GLU A 80 -10.61 14.52 11.91
C GLU A 80 -10.75 12.98 12.01
N TRP A 81 -11.76 12.42 11.36
CA TRP A 81 -11.89 10.97 11.26
C TRP A 81 -11.24 10.49 9.96
N GLN A 82 -10.06 9.91 10.08
CA GLN A 82 -9.43 9.18 9.01
C GLN A 82 -9.91 7.72 9.07
N ALA A 83 -10.91 7.39 8.26
CA ALA A 83 -11.28 5.98 8.08
C ALA A 83 -10.20 5.30 7.23
N ALA A 84 -9.42 4.41 7.87
CA ALA A 84 -8.44 3.60 7.16
C ALA A 84 -9.08 2.88 5.97
N GLN A 85 -8.59 3.14 4.77
CA GLN A 85 -9.05 2.46 3.57
C GLN A 85 -8.39 1.08 3.46
N SER A 86 -9.07 0.16 2.79
CA SER A 86 -8.49 -1.13 2.44
C SER A 86 -7.96 -1.06 1.02
N VAL A 87 -6.65 -1.24 0.88
CA VAL A 87 -5.95 -1.26 -0.40
C VAL A 87 -5.44 -2.67 -0.64
N THR A 88 -5.79 -3.26 -1.77
CA THR A 88 -5.27 -4.56 -2.19
C THR A 88 -4.36 -4.37 -3.40
N ILE A 89 -3.14 -4.84 -3.28
CA ILE A 89 -2.15 -4.79 -4.35
C ILE A 89 -2.14 -6.16 -5.03
N TRP A 90 -2.23 -6.18 -6.33
CA TRP A 90 -1.97 -7.34 -7.16
C TRP A 90 -0.66 -7.10 -7.92
N VAL A 91 0.24 -8.05 -7.85
CA VAL A 91 1.52 -8.06 -8.58
C VAL A 91 1.51 -9.29 -9.45
N ASP A 92 1.64 -9.08 -10.75
CA ASP A 92 1.74 -10.16 -11.72
C ASP A 92 2.96 -11.03 -11.44
N GLN A 93 2.74 -12.34 -11.38
CA GLN A 93 3.76 -13.36 -11.14
C GLN A 93 3.96 -14.27 -12.36
N GLY A 94 3.38 -13.93 -13.52
CA GLY A 94 3.55 -14.68 -14.75
C GLY A 94 5.01 -14.72 -15.20
N ARG A 95 5.38 -15.79 -15.94
CA ARG A 95 6.74 -15.95 -16.47
C ARG A 95 7.13 -14.84 -17.46
N SER A 96 6.16 -14.18 -18.11
CA SER A 96 6.39 -12.98 -18.93
C SER A 96 7.11 -11.87 -18.16
N MET A 97 6.82 -11.77 -16.86
CA MET A 97 7.46 -10.79 -15.97
C MET A 97 8.92 -11.13 -15.63
N ALA A 98 9.39 -12.34 -15.95
CA ALA A 98 10.81 -12.71 -15.79
C ALA A 98 11.69 -12.14 -16.92
N PHE A 99 11.10 -11.46 -17.89
CA PHE A 99 11.83 -10.86 -19.01
C PHE A 99 12.73 -9.71 -18.54
N ALA A 100 13.96 -9.70 -19.11
CA ALA A 100 14.89 -8.58 -19.06
C ALA A 100 15.60 -8.51 -20.43
N GLY A 101 15.45 -7.39 -21.13
CA GLY A 101 16.06 -7.17 -22.44
C GLY A 101 17.59 -7.08 -22.38
N ASP A 102 18.16 -6.79 -21.22
CA ASP A 102 19.59 -6.77 -20.95
C ASP A 102 19.87 -7.59 -19.68
N LYS A 103 20.85 -8.51 -19.76
CA LYS A 103 21.25 -9.37 -18.64
C LYS A 103 21.79 -8.61 -17.42
N SER A 104 22.20 -7.36 -17.58
CA SER A 104 22.63 -6.47 -16.49
C SER A 104 21.48 -5.86 -15.71
N ARG A 105 20.25 -5.92 -16.23
CA ARG A 105 19.05 -5.39 -15.58
C ARG A 105 18.30 -6.48 -14.81
N ALA A 106 17.68 -6.06 -13.70
CA ALA A 106 16.76 -6.92 -12.98
C ALA A 106 15.48 -7.17 -13.82
N PRO A 107 14.90 -8.37 -13.75
CA PRO A 107 13.63 -8.68 -14.40
C PRO A 107 12.49 -7.74 -14.01
N LYS A 108 11.50 -7.59 -14.88
CA LYS A 108 10.27 -6.80 -14.61
C LYS A 108 9.60 -7.25 -13.31
N ALA A 109 9.58 -8.55 -13.03
CA ALA A 109 9.03 -9.11 -11.79
C ALA A 109 9.65 -8.49 -10.54
N ASP A 110 10.98 -8.32 -10.49
CA ASP A 110 11.66 -7.74 -9.34
C ASP A 110 11.28 -6.26 -9.17
N ARG A 111 11.16 -5.54 -10.29
CA ARG A 111 10.73 -4.14 -10.27
C ARG A 111 9.28 -4.01 -9.80
N ALA A 112 8.39 -4.87 -10.29
CA ALA A 112 6.97 -4.88 -9.88
C ALA A 112 6.82 -5.22 -8.38
N ARG A 113 7.56 -6.21 -7.88
CA ARG A 113 7.58 -6.59 -6.45
C ARG A 113 8.11 -5.44 -5.58
N LEU A 114 9.20 -4.81 -6.00
CA LEU A 114 9.77 -3.66 -5.29
C LEU A 114 8.80 -2.49 -5.23
N LEU A 115 8.17 -2.12 -6.35
CA LEU A 115 7.17 -1.05 -6.41
C LEU A 115 5.94 -1.39 -5.55
N GLY A 116 5.41 -2.60 -5.66
CA GLY A 116 4.28 -3.07 -4.86
C GLY A 116 4.55 -3.00 -3.35
N LEU A 117 5.75 -3.42 -2.93
CA LEU A 117 6.14 -3.38 -1.52
C LEU A 117 6.41 -1.95 -1.05
N ALA A 118 7.01 -1.08 -1.87
CA ALA A 118 7.22 0.33 -1.55
C ALA A 118 5.88 1.07 -1.36
N LEU A 119 4.89 0.80 -2.23
CA LEU A 119 3.53 1.31 -2.07
C LEU A 119 2.88 0.79 -0.77
N ALA A 120 3.07 -0.49 -0.44
CA ALA A 120 2.58 -1.04 0.83
C ALA A 120 3.20 -0.34 2.04
N VAL A 121 4.51 -0.03 2.01
CA VAL A 121 5.20 0.76 3.05
C VAL A 121 4.55 2.14 3.21
N LEU A 122 4.36 2.86 2.11
CA LEU A 122 3.76 4.20 2.12
C LEU A 122 2.33 4.19 2.66
N LEU A 123 1.50 3.27 2.17
CA LEU A 123 0.10 3.15 2.57
C LEU A 123 -0.03 2.76 4.06
N LEU A 124 0.79 1.81 4.54
CA LEU A 124 0.80 1.42 5.94
C LEU A 124 1.30 2.54 6.86
N ARG A 125 2.28 3.35 6.42
CA ARG A 125 2.71 4.57 7.13
C ARG A 125 1.62 5.63 7.17
N GLY A 126 0.80 5.72 6.12
CA GLY A 126 -0.39 6.57 6.05
C GLY A 126 -1.59 6.05 6.85
N GLY A 127 -1.44 4.94 7.61
CA GLY A 127 -2.52 4.37 8.42
C GLY A 127 -3.51 3.48 7.66
N GLU A 128 -3.27 3.20 6.39
CA GLU A 128 -4.15 2.37 5.58
C GLU A 128 -3.99 0.87 5.88
N ARG A 129 -4.96 0.07 5.48
CA ARG A 129 -4.91 -1.39 5.53
C ARG A 129 -4.50 -1.93 4.18
N VAL A 130 -3.41 -2.70 4.11
CA VAL A 130 -2.85 -3.21 2.86
C VAL A 130 -2.88 -4.73 2.82
N GLY A 131 -3.28 -5.28 1.68
CA GLY A 131 -3.29 -6.71 1.37
C GLY A 131 -2.64 -6.99 0.02
N LEU A 132 -2.43 -8.28 -0.26
CA LEU A 132 -2.05 -8.79 -1.58
C LEU A 132 -3.18 -9.67 -2.12
N ALA A 133 -3.61 -9.42 -3.34
CA ALA A 133 -4.64 -10.21 -4.00
C ALA A 133 -4.23 -11.70 -4.06
N GLY A 134 -5.14 -12.59 -3.71
CA GLY A 134 -4.90 -14.03 -3.64
C GLY A 134 -3.98 -14.51 -2.51
N LEU A 135 -3.22 -13.61 -1.86
CA LEU A 135 -2.14 -14.00 -0.94
C LEU A 135 -2.32 -13.53 0.50
N ALA A 136 -2.83 -12.32 0.72
CA ALA A 136 -2.96 -11.77 2.07
C ALA A 136 -4.09 -10.74 2.16
N GLN A 137 -4.99 -10.91 3.15
CA GLN A 137 -6.06 -9.98 3.45
C GLN A 137 -5.52 -8.62 3.91
N PRO A 138 -6.23 -7.49 3.60
CA PRO A 138 -5.83 -6.16 4.04
C PRO A 138 -5.80 -6.02 5.57
N ARG A 139 -4.65 -5.67 6.11
CA ARG A 139 -4.42 -5.38 7.54
C ARG A 139 -3.47 -4.21 7.68
N SER A 140 -3.39 -3.61 8.86
CA SER A 140 -2.47 -2.53 9.21
C SER A 140 -1.27 -3.04 10.02
N GLY A 141 -0.25 -2.19 10.17
CA GLY A 141 0.86 -2.38 11.07
C GLY A 141 2.05 -3.15 10.51
N ARG A 142 3.18 -3.11 11.25
CA ARG A 142 4.48 -3.66 10.82
C ARG A 142 4.45 -5.18 10.56
N ALA A 143 3.68 -5.93 11.35
CA ALA A 143 3.57 -7.38 11.15
C ALA A 143 2.95 -7.73 9.78
N GLN A 144 2.04 -6.90 9.29
CA GLN A 144 1.48 -7.04 7.95
C GLN A 144 2.55 -6.77 6.89
N LEU A 145 3.34 -5.70 7.04
CA LEU A 145 4.41 -5.38 6.10
C LEU A 145 5.40 -6.54 5.92
N LEU A 146 5.84 -7.15 7.02
CA LEU A 146 6.73 -8.32 6.98
C LEU A 146 6.09 -9.51 6.25
N ARG A 147 4.78 -9.73 6.47
CA ARG A 147 4.02 -10.78 5.78
C ARG A 147 3.94 -10.52 4.28
N LEU A 148 3.67 -9.28 3.87
CA LEU A 148 3.62 -8.89 2.45
C LEU A 148 4.99 -9.07 1.79
N ALA A 149 6.07 -8.64 2.44
CA ALA A 149 7.43 -8.80 1.95
C ALA A 149 7.78 -10.28 1.75
N ALA A 150 7.48 -11.13 2.73
CA ALA A 150 7.73 -12.58 2.63
C ALA A 150 6.93 -13.23 1.48
N ARG A 151 5.66 -12.82 1.29
CA ARG A 151 4.81 -13.36 0.20
C ARG A 151 5.29 -12.92 -1.18
N LEU A 152 5.70 -11.66 -1.34
CA LEU A 152 6.24 -11.17 -2.61
C LEU A 152 7.61 -11.79 -2.94
N ALA A 153 8.45 -12.05 -1.93
CA ALA A 153 9.74 -12.71 -2.14
C ALA A 153 9.61 -14.20 -2.53
N ALA A 154 8.55 -14.88 -2.05
CA ALA A 154 8.32 -16.31 -2.30
C ALA A 154 7.55 -16.60 -3.60
N GLY A 155 7.14 -15.56 -4.36
CA GLY A 155 6.34 -15.72 -5.58
C GLY A 155 7.11 -16.47 -6.67
N GLU A 156 6.56 -17.59 -7.10
CA GLU A 156 7.01 -18.37 -8.25
C GLU A 156 5.98 -18.25 -9.37
N ALA A 157 6.47 -18.21 -10.60
CA ALA A 157 5.63 -18.16 -11.80
C ALA A 157 5.16 -19.58 -12.14
N GLU A 158 3.85 -19.82 -12.11
CA GLU A 158 3.25 -21.08 -12.58
C GLU A 158 2.87 -20.99 -14.06
N ASP A 159 2.24 -19.89 -14.48
CA ASP A 159 1.75 -19.65 -15.83
C ASP A 159 2.61 -18.63 -16.60
N ASP A 160 2.51 -18.63 -17.93
CA ASP A 160 3.21 -17.65 -18.77
C ASP A 160 2.71 -16.23 -18.52
N TYR A 161 1.40 -16.06 -18.38
CA TYR A 161 0.73 -14.79 -18.08
C TYR A 161 -0.29 -15.01 -16.98
N SER A 162 -0.33 -14.11 -16.00
CA SER A 162 -1.29 -14.18 -14.91
C SER A 162 -2.36 -13.09 -15.06
N PRO A 163 -3.64 -13.44 -15.23
CA PRO A 163 -4.70 -12.44 -15.23
C PRO A 163 -4.89 -11.84 -13.83
N PRO A 164 -5.39 -10.59 -13.72
CA PRO A 164 -5.67 -9.98 -12.44
C PRO A 164 -6.66 -10.80 -11.60
N VAL A 165 -6.27 -11.11 -10.34
CA VAL A 165 -7.13 -11.80 -9.39
C VAL A 165 -7.74 -10.82 -8.39
N THR A 166 -8.95 -11.12 -7.91
CA THR A 166 -9.72 -10.24 -7.02
C THR A 166 -9.93 -10.82 -5.62
N GLU A 167 -9.38 -12.01 -5.38
CA GLU A 167 -9.44 -12.68 -4.09
C GLU A 167 -8.79 -11.81 -3.00
N GLY A 168 -9.51 -11.64 -1.90
CA GLY A 168 -9.06 -10.79 -0.80
C GLY A 168 -9.32 -9.29 -0.98
N MET A 169 -9.83 -8.84 -2.13
CA MET A 169 -10.27 -7.45 -2.30
C MET A 169 -11.54 -7.18 -1.52
N VAL A 170 -11.53 -6.10 -0.76
CA VAL A 170 -12.71 -5.63 0.00
C VAL A 170 -13.62 -4.83 -0.91
N SER A 171 -14.94 -5.06 -0.84
CA SER A 171 -15.92 -4.28 -1.60
C SER A 171 -15.78 -2.78 -1.28
N HIS A 172 -15.85 -1.96 -2.32
CA HIS A 172 -15.61 -0.51 -2.26
C HIS A 172 -14.21 -0.09 -1.77
N GLY A 173 -13.26 -1.04 -1.72
CA GLY A 173 -11.86 -0.78 -1.41
C GLY A 173 -11.10 -0.14 -2.58
N ARG A 174 -9.78 -0.18 -2.48
CA ARG A 174 -8.86 0.29 -3.52
C ARG A 174 -8.05 -0.87 -4.06
N GLY A 175 -7.76 -0.85 -5.37
CA GLY A 175 -6.92 -1.82 -6.05
C GLY A 175 -5.71 -1.15 -6.69
N VAL A 176 -4.55 -1.80 -6.60
CA VAL A 176 -3.36 -1.45 -7.38
C VAL A 176 -2.93 -2.70 -8.13
N PHE A 177 -2.84 -2.60 -9.44
CA PHE A 177 -2.50 -3.72 -10.31
C PHE A 177 -1.18 -3.42 -11.03
N LEU A 178 -0.17 -4.27 -10.79
CA LEU A 178 1.17 -4.14 -11.38
C LEU A 178 1.43 -5.33 -12.30
N SER A 179 1.59 -5.08 -13.61
CA SER A 179 1.87 -6.08 -14.64
C SER A 179 2.46 -5.40 -15.88
N ASP A 180 2.95 -6.15 -16.82
CA ASP A 180 3.19 -5.66 -18.19
C ASP A 180 1.90 -5.54 -19.01
N PHE A 181 0.83 -6.23 -18.58
CA PHE A 181 -0.47 -6.31 -19.28
C PHE A 181 -0.36 -6.77 -20.74
N LEU A 182 0.65 -7.59 -21.07
CA LEU A 182 0.88 -8.12 -22.41
C LEU A 182 0.23 -9.50 -22.63
N GLY A 183 -0.48 -10.03 -21.63
CA GLY A 183 -1.20 -11.28 -21.70
C GLY A 183 -2.52 -11.19 -22.46
N ASP A 184 -3.35 -12.24 -22.34
CA ASP A 184 -4.68 -12.27 -22.96
C ASP A 184 -5.57 -11.13 -22.45
N LEU A 185 -5.99 -10.26 -23.38
CA LEU A 185 -6.81 -9.08 -23.06
C LEU A 185 -8.15 -9.47 -22.42
N ALA A 186 -8.78 -10.55 -22.88
CA ALA A 186 -10.06 -11.00 -22.33
C ALA A 186 -9.93 -11.43 -20.86
N GLY A 187 -8.83 -12.10 -20.50
CA GLY A 187 -8.52 -12.48 -19.12
C GLY A 187 -8.26 -11.26 -18.23
N ILE A 188 -7.53 -10.28 -18.75
CA ILE A 188 -7.24 -9.02 -18.05
C ILE A 188 -8.54 -8.25 -17.81
N GLU A 189 -9.35 -8.03 -18.84
CA GLU A 189 -10.64 -7.32 -18.76
C GLU A 189 -11.60 -8.01 -17.80
N ALA A 190 -11.71 -9.34 -17.86
CA ALA A 190 -12.53 -10.10 -16.92
C ALA A 190 -12.08 -9.96 -15.47
N GLY A 191 -10.77 -9.94 -15.22
CA GLY A 191 -10.21 -9.69 -13.89
C GLY A 191 -10.56 -8.30 -13.35
N LEU A 192 -10.37 -7.28 -14.18
CA LEU A 192 -10.68 -5.89 -13.83
C LEU A 192 -12.19 -5.65 -13.66
N ALA A 193 -13.02 -6.26 -14.52
CA ALA A 193 -14.48 -6.20 -14.41
C ALA A 193 -14.96 -6.77 -13.06
N ARG A 194 -14.45 -7.94 -12.65
CA ARG A 194 -14.77 -8.52 -11.34
C ARG A 194 -14.41 -7.58 -10.16
N ALA A 195 -13.30 -6.82 -10.28
CA ALA A 195 -12.95 -5.82 -9.28
C ALA A 195 -13.94 -4.64 -9.31
N ALA A 196 -14.30 -4.15 -10.50
CA ALA A 196 -15.25 -3.05 -10.70
C ALA A 196 -16.64 -3.41 -10.18
N ASP A 197 -17.15 -4.62 -10.44
CA ASP A 197 -18.44 -5.11 -9.95
C ASP A 197 -18.53 -5.11 -8.42
N ARG A 198 -17.40 -5.27 -7.74
CA ARG A 198 -17.28 -5.14 -6.28
C ARG A 198 -17.13 -3.69 -5.81
N GLY A 199 -17.22 -2.72 -6.72
CA GLY A 199 -17.04 -1.30 -6.42
C GLY A 199 -15.60 -0.91 -6.08
N VAL A 200 -14.61 -1.76 -6.40
CA VAL A 200 -13.19 -1.46 -6.21
C VAL A 200 -12.78 -0.39 -7.22
N LYS A 201 -12.16 0.68 -6.73
CA LYS A 201 -11.54 1.72 -7.55
C LYS A 201 -10.03 1.59 -7.45
N GLY A 202 -9.32 1.77 -8.55
CA GLY A 202 -7.88 1.53 -8.51
C GLY A 202 -7.10 2.17 -9.64
N VAL A 203 -5.85 1.77 -9.71
CA VAL A 203 -4.88 2.16 -10.74
C VAL A 203 -4.21 0.92 -11.31
N LEU A 204 -3.88 0.99 -12.59
CA LEU A 204 -3.01 0.04 -13.26
C LEU A 204 -1.64 0.70 -13.40
N ILE A 205 -0.61 -0.06 -13.07
CA ILE A 205 0.79 0.35 -13.22
C ILE A 205 1.42 -0.63 -14.19
N GLN A 206 1.70 -0.17 -15.38
CA GLN A 206 2.39 -0.98 -16.38
C GLN A 206 3.90 -0.95 -16.11
N VAL A 207 4.51 -2.13 -16.10
CA VAL A 207 5.94 -2.34 -15.89
C VAL A 207 6.53 -3.00 -17.13
N LEU A 208 7.25 -2.22 -17.93
CA LEU A 208 7.89 -2.67 -19.14
C LEU A 208 9.42 -2.63 -19.01
N ASP A 209 10.11 -3.51 -19.72
CA ASP A 209 11.52 -3.34 -20.00
C ASP A 209 11.69 -2.34 -21.15
N PRO A 210 12.71 -1.48 -21.16
CA PRO A 210 12.97 -0.57 -22.28
C PRO A 210 13.06 -1.25 -23.64
N ALA A 211 13.51 -2.51 -23.69
CA ALA A 211 13.54 -3.26 -24.94
C ALA A 211 12.13 -3.66 -25.44
N GLU A 212 11.12 -3.67 -24.58
CA GLU A 212 9.72 -3.89 -25.00
C GLU A 212 9.08 -2.58 -25.51
N GLU A 213 9.51 -1.43 -25.00
CA GLU A 213 9.05 -0.12 -25.46
C GLU A 213 9.66 0.22 -26.83
N ASP A 214 10.96 0.07 -26.98
CA ASP A 214 11.68 0.34 -28.22
C ASP A 214 11.49 -0.76 -29.27
N PHE A 215 11.08 -1.95 -28.88
CA PHE A 215 10.86 -3.16 -29.65
C PHE A 215 11.92 -3.40 -30.75
N PRO A 216 13.20 -3.58 -30.39
CA PRO A 216 14.29 -3.75 -31.35
C PRO A 216 14.29 -5.11 -32.06
N PHE A 217 13.28 -5.93 -31.83
CA PHE A 217 13.17 -7.30 -32.33
C PHE A 217 12.52 -7.32 -33.70
N ASP A 218 13.23 -7.85 -34.70
CA ASP A 218 12.79 -7.95 -36.11
C ASP A 218 12.10 -9.27 -36.45
N GLY A 219 11.75 -10.07 -35.45
CA GLY A 219 11.06 -11.34 -35.60
C GLY A 219 11.96 -12.50 -36.10
N ARG A 220 13.27 -12.43 -35.91
CA ARG A 220 14.25 -13.47 -36.20
C ARG A 220 14.77 -14.16 -34.95
#